data_93002715ad53426420f8c8d4dee3c2dc
#
_entry.id   93002715ad53426420f8c8d4dee3c2dc
#
_cell.length_a   1.000
_cell.length_b   1.000
_cell.length_c   1.000
_cell.angle_alpha   90.00
_cell.angle_beta   90.00
_cell.angle_gamma   90.00
#
_symmetry.space_group_name_H-M   'P 1'
#
loop_
_entity.id
_entity.type
_entity.pdbx_description
1 polymer ?
#
loop_
_entity_poly.entity_id
_entity_poly.type
_entity_poly.pdbx_seq_one_letter_code
_entity_poly.pdbx_strand_id
1 'polypeptide(L)'
;AIIGILFAIALPQYQNYQVRTKVVEALVMVETVKTAIEVYHEEHGRWPFDNEEAGLPAPSHISSDYVHSARVIAGGDPACGIIALKFPGNKNPGHKDDPMGLGALAGTTMFFKPKKPDSDETIEWYCGILEFPRDQYLVPKECRNPRKGTC
;
A
#
# COMPACT_ATOMS: atom_id res chain seq x y z
N ALA A 1 27.19 8.01 -31.55
CA ALA A 1 27.40 8.63 -30.23
C ALA A 1 26.08 9.13 -29.62
N ILE A 2 25.17 9.75 -30.38
CA ILE A 2 23.88 10.30 -29.87
C ILE A 2 22.93 9.23 -29.38
N ILE A 3 22.85 8.09 -30.07
CA ILE A 3 21.97 6.95 -29.70
C ILE A 3 22.35 6.38 -28.33
N GLY A 4 23.63 6.31 -28.00
CA GLY A 4 24.09 5.81 -26.71
C GLY A 4 23.70 6.72 -25.54
N ILE A 5 23.68 8.03 -25.75
CA ILE A 5 23.31 9.02 -24.73
C ILE A 5 21.77 8.96 -24.49
N LEU A 6 20.99 8.86 -25.56
CA LEU A 6 19.52 8.73 -25.46
C LEU A 6 19.12 7.42 -24.76
N PHE A 7 19.83 6.33 -25.02
CA PHE A 7 19.58 5.04 -24.39
C PHE A 7 19.89 5.06 -22.88
N ALA A 8 20.96 5.74 -22.48
CA ALA A 8 21.36 5.87 -21.08
C ALA A 8 20.32 6.64 -20.23
N ILE A 9 19.58 7.57 -20.84
CA ILE A 9 18.52 8.34 -20.17
C ILE A 9 17.19 7.57 -20.16
N ALA A 10 16.89 6.80 -21.23
CA ALA A 10 15.61 6.09 -21.39
C ALA A 10 15.48 4.88 -20.46
N LEU A 11 16.56 4.14 -20.20
CA LEU A 11 16.53 2.93 -19.37
C LEU A 11 16.04 3.15 -17.95
N PRO A 12 16.55 4.10 -17.15
CA PRO A 12 16.07 4.32 -15.78
C PRO A 12 14.61 4.78 -15.74
N GLN A 13 14.16 5.55 -16.72
CA GLN A 13 12.78 5.99 -16.82
C GLN A 13 11.82 4.81 -17.06
N TYR A 14 12.21 3.87 -17.90
CA TYR A 14 11.43 2.68 -18.20
C TYR A 14 11.29 1.76 -16.98
N GLN A 15 12.36 1.57 -16.20
CA GLN A 15 12.32 0.78 -14.96
C GLN A 15 11.35 1.39 -13.94
N ASN A 16 11.40 2.71 -13.75
CA ASN A 16 10.49 3.43 -12.86
C ASN A 16 9.02 3.30 -13.30
N TYR A 17 8.76 3.33 -14.61
CA TYR A 17 7.43 3.11 -15.15
C TYR A 17 6.90 1.70 -14.82
N GLN A 18 7.73 0.67 -14.98
CA GLN A 18 7.35 -0.71 -14.63
C GLN A 18 7.00 -0.86 -13.15
N VAL A 19 7.79 -0.28 -12.23
CA VAL A 19 7.49 -0.33 -10.79
C VAL A 19 6.16 0.34 -10.48
N ARG A 20 5.87 1.49 -11.07
CA ARG A 20 4.59 2.18 -10.87
C ARG A 20 3.39 1.33 -11.33
N THR A 21 3.52 0.61 -12.43
CA THR A 21 2.45 -0.29 -12.90
C THR A 21 2.17 -1.40 -11.91
N LYS A 22 3.21 -1.99 -11.32
CA LYS A 22 3.10 -3.02 -10.27
C LYS A 22 2.42 -2.48 -9.00
N VAL A 23 2.73 -1.25 -8.61
CA VAL A 23 2.07 -0.58 -7.49
C VAL A 23 0.58 -0.37 -7.75
N VAL A 24 0.20 0.01 -8.96
CA VAL A 24 -1.22 0.18 -9.34
C VAL A 24 -1.99 -1.14 -9.20
N GLU A 25 -1.40 -2.27 -9.61
CA GLU A 25 -2.01 -3.59 -9.41
C GLU A 25 -2.24 -3.89 -7.91
N ALA A 26 -1.25 -3.61 -7.07
CA ALA A 26 -1.39 -3.75 -5.62
C ALA A 26 -2.51 -2.85 -5.05
N LEU A 27 -2.68 -1.64 -5.57
CA LEU A 27 -3.76 -0.74 -5.16
C LEU A 27 -5.14 -1.27 -5.51
N VAL A 28 -5.31 -1.91 -6.67
CA VAL A 28 -6.59 -2.55 -7.05
C VAL A 28 -6.97 -3.63 -6.04
N MET A 29 -6.03 -4.43 -5.57
CA MET A 29 -6.27 -5.44 -4.54
C MET A 29 -6.72 -4.81 -3.20
N VAL A 30 -6.15 -3.67 -2.83
CA VAL A 30 -6.51 -2.96 -1.60
C VAL A 30 -7.95 -2.46 -1.64
N GLU A 31 -8.52 -2.13 -2.80
CA GLU A 31 -9.91 -1.68 -2.90
C GLU A 31 -10.91 -2.76 -2.41
N THR A 32 -10.62 -4.03 -2.66
CA THR A 32 -11.44 -5.14 -2.11
C THR A 32 -11.37 -5.19 -0.58
N VAL A 33 -10.18 -4.97 -0.01
CA VAL A 33 -10.00 -4.95 1.45
C VAL A 33 -10.70 -3.73 2.07
N LYS A 34 -10.61 -2.55 1.44
CA LYS A 34 -11.32 -1.34 1.88
C LYS A 34 -12.82 -1.58 1.94
N THR A 35 -13.39 -2.13 0.87
CA THR A 35 -14.84 -2.42 0.80
C THR A 35 -15.29 -3.33 1.94
N ALA A 36 -14.53 -4.38 2.25
CA ALA A 36 -14.87 -5.29 3.37
C ALA A 36 -14.85 -4.55 4.72
N ILE A 37 -13.86 -3.69 4.94
CA ILE A 37 -13.75 -2.87 6.17
C ILE A 37 -14.91 -1.87 6.28
N GLU A 38 -15.29 -1.24 5.18
CA GLU A 38 -16.40 -0.28 5.12
C GLU A 38 -17.74 -0.96 5.45
N VAL A 39 -18.01 -2.12 4.83
CA VAL A 39 -19.20 -2.92 5.12
C VAL A 39 -19.26 -3.32 6.60
N TYR A 40 -18.15 -3.81 7.15
CA TYR A 40 -18.09 -4.14 8.57
C TYR A 40 -18.38 -2.93 9.46
N HIS A 41 -17.81 -1.77 9.11
CA HIS A 41 -18.02 -0.53 9.85
C HIS A 41 -19.49 -0.06 9.80
N GLU A 42 -20.13 -0.17 8.65
CA GLU A 42 -21.56 0.18 8.48
C GLU A 42 -22.47 -0.75 9.31
N GLU A 43 -22.16 -2.05 9.34
CA GLU A 43 -22.98 -3.04 10.06
C GLU A 43 -22.79 -2.99 11.59
N HIS A 44 -21.59 -2.71 12.08
CA HIS A 44 -21.22 -2.81 13.49
C HIS A 44 -20.98 -1.48 14.19
N GLY A 45 -20.93 -0.36 13.45
CA GLY A 45 -20.63 0.98 13.99
C GLY A 45 -19.21 1.14 14.52
N ARG A 46 -18.32 0.19 14.28
CA ARG A 46 -16.91 0.20 14.68
C ARG A 46 -16.01 -0.38 13.59
N TRP A 47 -14.74 -0.05 13.64
CA TRP A 47 -13.74 -0.62 12.72
C TRP A 47 -13.35 -2.04 13.14
N PRO A 48 -13.05 -2.95 12.19
CA PRO A 48 -12.56 -4.30 12.49
C PRO A 48 -11.13 -4.24 13.06
N PHE A 49 -10.81 -5.16 13.97
CA PHE A 49 -9.47 -5.28 14.56
C PHE A 49 -8.49 -6.06 13.67
N ASP A 50 -9.00 -6.99 12.87
CA ASP A 50 -8.19 -7.86 12.03
C ASP A 50 -8.95 -8.32 10.77
N ASN A 51 -8.30 -9.18 9.98
CA ASN A 51 -8.90 -9.73 8.76
C ASN A 51 -10.13 -10.59 9.03
N GLU A 52 -10.13 -11.37 10.12
CA GLU A 52 -11.20 -12.29 10.45
C GLU A 52 -12.50 -11.53 10.76
N GLU A 53 -12.43 -10.51 11.58
CA GLU A 53 -13.57 -9.63 11.84
C GLU A 53 -14.10 -8.95 10.59
N ALA A 54 -13.20 -8.52 9.69
CA ALA A 54 -13.60 -7.92 8.42
C ALA A 54 -14.17 -8.93 7.41
N GLY A 55 -14.30 -10.21 7.77
CA GLY A 55 -14.72 -11.25 6.84
C GLY A 55 -13.73 -11.56 5.73
N LEU A 56 -12.47 -11.21 5.93
CA LEU A 56 -11.39 -11.39 4.95
C LEU A 56 -10.58 -12.66 5.22
N PRO A 57 -9.97 -13.27 4.20
CA PRO A 57 -9.02 -14.36 4.37
C PRO A 57 -7.83 -13.95 5.24
N ALA A 58 -7.09 -14.96 5.74
CA ALA A 58 -5.83 -14.70 6.44
C ALA A 58 -4.88 -13.81 5.60
N PRO A 59 -4.10 -12.92 6.22
CA PRO A 59 -3.28 -11.93 5.50
C PRO A 59 -2.39 -12.50 4.40
N SER A 60 -1.84 -13.70 4.60
CA SER A 60 -0.99 -14.39 3.63
C SER A 60 -1.76 -14.94 2.42
N HIS A 61 -3.06 -15.08 2.51
CA HIS A 61 -3.91 -15.51 1.40
C HIS A 61 -4.39 -14.33 0.54
N ILE A 62 -4.23 -13.10 1.02
CA ILE A 62 -4.41 -11.89 0.23
C ILE A 62 -3.05 -11.51 -0.34
N SER A 63 -2.66 -12.17 -1.41
CA SER A 63 -1.36 -12.01 -2.04
C SER A 63 -1.47 -12.05 -3.57
N SER A 64 -0.50 -11.42 -4.25
CA SER A 64 -0.32 -11.50 -5.69
C SER A 64 1.17 -11.51 -6.00
N ASP A 65 1.54 -11.45 -7.28
CA ASP A 65 2.94 -11.37 -7.69
C ASP A 65 3.66 -10.16 -7.05
N TYR A 66 2.94 -9.06 -6.83
CA TYR A 66 3.49 -7.80 -6.28
C TYR A 66 3.01 -7.47 -4.88
N VAL A 67 2.23 -8.33 -4.25
CA VAL A 67 1.75 -8.19 -2.88
C VAL A 67 2.07 -9.44 -2.09
N HIS A 68 2.85 -9.29 -1.03
CA HIS A 68 3.17 -10.40 -0.13
C HIS A 68 2.00 -10.74 0.80
N SER A 69 1.35 -9.72 1.35
CA SER A 69 0.20 -9.89 2.24
C SER A 69 -0.54 -8.57 2.43
N ALA A 70 -1.84 -8.67 2.72
CA ALA A 70 -2.64 -7.54 3.16
C ALA A 70 -3.27 -7.86 4.52
N ARG A 71 -3.00 -7.02 5.52
CA ARG A 71 -3.47 -7.19 6.89
C ARG A 71 -4.28 -6.00 7.35
N VAL A 72 -5.42 -6.27 7.95
CA VAL A 72 -6.17 -5.30 8.74
C VAL A 72 -5.57 -5.25 10.14
N ILE A 73 -5.29 -4.05 10.64
CA ILE A 73 -4.79 -3.82 11.99
C ILE A 73 -5.59 -2.71 12.67
N ALA A 74 -5.91 -2.92 13.93
CA ALA A 74 -6.44 -1.85 14.74
C ALA A 74 -5.32 -0.86 15.07
N GLY A 75 -5.53 0.41 14.78
CA GLY A 75 -4.55 1.44 15.08
C GLY A 75 -5.20 2.76 15.44
N GLY A 76 -4.59 3.48 16.36
CA GLY A 76 -5.11 4.76 16.84
C GLY A 76 -6.07 4.64 18.03
N ASP A 77 -6.50 5.80 18.56
CA ASP A 77 -7.50 5.93 19.61
C ASP A 77 -8.52 6.99 19.15
N PRO A 78 -9.77 6.62 18.84
CA PRO A 78 -10.30 5.25 18.78
C PRO A 78 -9.65 4.39 17.67
N ALA A 79 -9.65 3.06 17.87
CA ALA A 79 -9.10 2.12 16.91
C ALA A 79 -9.73 2.31 15.53
N CYS A 80 -8.90 2.46 14.51
CA CYS A 80 -9.35 2.49 13.13
C CYS A 80 -8.81 1.28 12.34
N GLY A 81 -9.61 0.76 11.41
CA GLY A 81 -9.22 -0.36 10.55
C GLY A 81 -8.17 0.06 9.52
N ILE A 82 -6.90 -0.03 9.92
CA ILE A 82 -5.78 0.30 9.04
C ILE A 82 -5.43 -0.91 8.19
N ILE A 83 -5.23 -0.73 6.90
CA ILE A 83 -4.72 -1.77 6.01
C ILE A 83 -3.20 -1.63 5.94
N ALA A 84 -2.49 -2.70 6.27
CA ALA A 84 -1.05 -2.84 6.05
C ALA A 84 -0.80 -3.77 4.86
N LEU A 85 -0.42 -3.19 3.73
CA LEU A 85 -0.07 -3.90 2.51
C LEU A 85 1.44 -4.07 2.44
N LYS A 86 1.92 -5.30 2.52
CA LYS A 86 3.35 -5.61 2.46
C LYS A 86 3.74 -6.03 1.04
N PHE A 87 4.79 -5.40 0.51
CA PHE A 87 5.42 -5.80 -0.75
C PHE A 87 6.39 -6.97 -0.54
N PRO A 88 6.54 -7.87 -1.54
CA PRO A 88 7.52 -8.94 -1.48
C PRO A 88 8.95 -8.40 -1.49
N GLY A 89 9.88 -9.20 -0.97
CA GLY A 89 11.29 -8.85 -0.91
C GLY A 89 11.81 -8.52 0.49
N ASN A 90 13.07 -8.13 0.56
CA ASN A 90 13.76 -7.79 1.80
C ASN A 90 14.35 -6.39 1.71
N LYS A 91 14.06 -5.55 2.70
CA LYS A 91 14.52 -4.16 2.77
C LYS A 91 15.88 -3.97 3.48
N ASN A 92 16.50 -5.03 3.95
CA ASN A 92 17.79 -4.90 4.64
C ASN A 92 18.89 -4.44 3.67
N PRO A 93 19.66 -3.38 4.00
CA PRO A 93 20.80 -2.95 3.20
C PRO A 93 21.80 -4.10 3.08
N GLY A 94 22.00 -4.63 1.87
CA GLY A 94 22.87 -5.77 1.61
C GLY A 94 22.18 -7.06 1.19
N HIS A 95 20.90 -7.23 1.46
CA HIS A 95 20.07 -8.28 0.87
C HIS A 95 19.28 -7.70 -0.30
N LYS A 96 19.71 -8.00 -1.51
CA LYS A 96 18.99 -7.61 -2.73
C LYS A 96 17.94 -8.65 -3.13
N ASP A 97 17.10 -9.07 -2.19
CA ASP A 97 15.96 -9.91 -2.52
C ASP A 97 14.82 -9.02 -3.00
N ASP A 98 14.87 -8.66 -4.27
CA ASP A 98 13.82 -8.01 -5.02
C ASP A 98 13.37 -8.93 -6.16
N PRO A 99 12.67 -10.03 -5.83
CA PRO A 99 12.30 -11.06 -6.80
C PRO A 99 11.38 -10.54 -7.90
N MET A 100 10.68 -9.44 -7.63
CA MET A 100 9.68 -8.87 -8.54
C MET A 100 10.10 -7.54 -9.18
N GLY A 101 11.34 -7.10 -8.94
CA GLY A 101 11.86 -5.84 -9.51
C GLY A 101 11.06 -4.62 -9.03
N LEU A 102 10.80 -4.55 -7.72
CA LEU A 102 10.11 -3.44 -7.07
C LEU A 102 11.07 -2.32 -6.64
N GLY A 103 12.38 -2.56 -6.75
CA GLY A 103 13.42 -1.60 -6.38
C GLY A 103 13.31 -1.18 -4.92
N ALA A 104 13.20 0.11 -4.66
CA ALA A 104 13.12 0.67 -3.32
C ALA A 104 11.85 0.26 -2.54
N LEU A 105 10.83 -0.27 -3.21
CA LEU A 105 9.59 -0.73 -2.57
C LEU A 105 9.66 -2.19 -2.10
N ALA A 106 10.68 -2.95 -2.51
CA ALA A 106 10.85 -4.34 -2.08
C ALA A 106 10.88 -4.44 -0.55
N GLY A 107 10.03 -5.30 0.02
CA GLY A 107 9.92 -5.53 1.45
C GLY A 107 9.36 -4.37 2.29
N THR A 108 8.93 -3.27 1.66
CA THR A 108 8.29 -2.15 2.37
C THR A 108 6.81 -2.45 2.65
N THR A 109 6.21 -1.66 3.54
CA THR A 109 4.78 -1.75 3.86
C THR A 109 4.11 -0.42 3.58
N MET A 110 3.04 -0.46 2.78
CA MET A 110 2.16 0.66 2.54
C MET A 110 0.96 0.57 3.47
N PHE A 111 0.56 1.69 4.05
CA PHE A 111 -0.57 1.78 4.96
C PHE A 111 -1.70 2.59 4.35
N PHE A 112 -2.92 2.12 4.58
CA PHE A 112 -4.13 2.84 4.22
C PHE A 112 -4.94 3.03 5.49
N LYS A 113 -5.32 4.29 5.75
CA LYS A 113 -6.12 4.68 6.91
C LYS A 113 -7.43 5.28 6.46
N PRO A 114 -8.57 4.84 7.01
CA PRO A 114 -9.83 5.53 6.78
C PRO A 114 -9.80 6.88 7.51
N LYS A 115 -10.33 7.91 6.88
CA LYS A 115 -10.68 9.15 7.57
C LYS A 115 -12.00 8.92 8.29
N LYS A 116 -12.08 9.32 9.56
CA LYS A 116 -13.35 9.30 10.28
C LYS A 116 -14.35 10.20 9.55
N PRO A 117 -15.49 9.69 9.11
CA PRO A 117 -16.49 10.53 8.49
C PRO A 117 -17.08 11.49 9.53
N ASP A 118 -17.09 12.76 9.23
CA ASP A 118 -17.97 13.71 9.89
C ASP A 118 -19.37 13.41 9.36
N SER A 119 -20.18 12.63 10.12
CA SER A 119 -21.58 12.24 9.88
C SER A 119 -22.10 12.41 8.44
N ASP A 120 -22.45 11.33 7.77
CA ASP A 120 -23.05 11.22 6.43
C ASP A 120 -22.12 11.38 5.21
N GLU A 121 -20.82 11.49 5.34
CA GLU A 121 -19.89 11.52 4.20
C GLU A 121 -19.30 10.14 3.88
N THR A 122 -19.00 9.93 2.61
CA THR A 122 -18.24 8.76 2.12
C THR A 122 -16.89 8.67 2.83
N ILE A 123 -16.50 7.45 3.20
CA ILE A 123 -15.20 7.19 3.85
C ILE A 123 -14.07 7.54 2.86
N GLU A 124 -13.25 8.51 3.21
CA GLU A 124 -12.03 8.82 2.48
C GLU A 124 -10.86 7.97 3.03
N TRP A 125 -9.99 7.50 2.13
CA TRP A 125 -8.82 6.72 2.50
C TRP A 125 -7.53 7.48 2.24
N TYR A 126 -6.67 7.55 3.24
CA TYR A 126 -5.32 8.07 3.12
C TYR A 126 -4.33 6.93 3.00
N CYS A 127 -3.31 7.09 2.15
CA CYS A 127 -2.25 6.10 2.03
C CYS A 127 -0.88 6.71 2.29
N GLY A 128 0.05 5.87 2.74
CA GLY A 128 1.42 6.26 2.99
C GLY A 128 2.35 5.08 3.19
N ILE A 129 3.64 5.34 3.12
CA ILE A 129 4.69 4.39 3.42
C ILE A 129 5.40 4.85 4.68
N LEU A 130 5.59 3.97 5.70
CA LEU A 130 6.23 4.33 6.96
C LEU A 130 7.70 4.68 6.80
N GLU A 131 8.38 3.97 5.94
CA GLU A 131 9.78 4.23 5.60
C GLU A 131 9.79 4.97 4.28
N PHE A 132 10.19 6.22 4.31
CA PHE A 132 10.31 7.03 3.10
C PHE A 132 11.42 6.43 2.21
N PRO A 133 11.08 5.69 1.16
CA PRO A 133 12.10 5.37 0.17
C PRO A 133 12.59 6.68 -0.43
N ARG A 134 13.88 6.77 -0.72
CA ARG A 134 14.47 7.91 -1.46
C ARG A 134 13.70 8.15 -2.77
N ASP A 135 12.96 7.14 -3.22
CA ASP A 135 12.24 7.10 -4.48
C ASP A 135 10.72 7.24 -4.29
N GLN A 136 10.27 8.27 -3.55
CA GLN A 136 8.85 8.58 -3.34
C GLN A 136 8.05 8.74 -4.64
N TYR A 137 8.72 8.98 -5.76
CA TYR A 137 8.09 9.07 -7.07
C TYR A 137 7.55 7.73 -7.59
N LEU A 138 7.92 6.60 -6.99
CA LEU A 138 7.40 5.27 -7.35
C LEU A 138 5.97 5.02 -6.89
N VAL A 139 5.50 5.77 -5.91
CA VAL A 139 4.12 5.68 -5.41
C VAL A 139 3.27 6.86 -5.91
N PRO A 140 1.93 6.68 -6.00
CA PRO A 140 1.03 7.77 -6.34
C PRO A 140 1.22 9.00 -5.44
N LYS A 141 0.96 10.19 -5.97
CA LYS A 141 1.16 11.46 -5.24
C LYS A 141 0.40 11.49 -3.92
N GLU A 142 -0.77 10.90 -3.89
CA GLU A 142 -1.67 10.80 -2.73
C GLU A 142 -1.03 10.02 -1.59
N CYS A 143 -0.19 9.02 -1.90
CA CYS A 143 0.47 8.13 -0.97
C CYS A 143 1.86 8.59 -0.51
N ARG A 144 2.32 9.77 -0.92
CA ARG A 144 3.66 10.27 -0.58
C ARG A 144 3.74 10.94 0.79
N ASN A 145 2.62 11.27 1.42
CA ASN A 145 2.58 11.93 2.71
C ASN A 145 1.79 11.12 3.75
N PRO A 146 2.46 10.26 4.53
CA PRO A 146 1.79 9.40 5.52
C PRO A 146 1.20 10.13 6.72
N ARG A 147 1.47 11.44 6.88
CA ARG A 147 1.02 12.22 8.04
C ARG A 147 -0.39 12.79 7.89
N LYS A 148 -1.01 12.69 6.72
CA LYS A 148 -2.39 13.07 6.51
C LYS A 148 -3.30 11.88 6.78
N GLY A 149 -3.78 11.74 7.98
CA GLY A 149 -4.75 10.69 8.32
C GLY A 149 -4.76 10.49 9.83
N THR A 150 -5.49 11.34 10.50
CA THR A 150 -5.97 11.06 11.85
C THR A 150 -7.29 10.32 11.72
N CYS A 151 -7.35 9.14 12.28
CA CYS A 151 -8.62 8.49 12.49
C CYS A 151 -9.44 9.24 13.54
#